data_83b14fd0dd9e0841dc0a823f26d39384
#
_entry.id   83b14fd0dd9e0841dc0a823f26d39384
#
_cell.length_a   1.000
_cell.length_b   1.000
_cell.length_c   1.000
_cell.angle_alpha   90.00
_cell.angle_beta   90.00
_cell.angle_gamma   90.00
#
_symmetry.space_group_name_H-M   'P 1'
#
loop_
_entity.id
_entity.type
_entity.pdbx_description
1 polymer ?
#
loop_
_entity_poly.entity_id
_entity_poly.type
_entity_poly.pdbx_seq_one_letter_code
_entity_poly.pdbx_strand_id
1 'polypeptide(L)'
;NDLRWYTGKQNSSGAWEADIDIRNHKESGEYVADTYVILSNGSSLCVNSSRFEVSEPSLQVTIGEYDAESGTFELTAHDIASPSGVSGIRFPVWESSDQGSSIYWYDAKRQEDGTYKAVVNVKNHQYRKGTYKVHAYLTSGNGILAGIVAGDREVTMAQANVEIKDLAGTQKTYHYSARNYGVLGATGCRIAVWGKKDGQNDLRWYTGKQNSSGA
;
A
#
# COMPACT_ATOMS: atom_id res chain seq x y z
N ASN A 1 7.97 -22.75 -20.54
CA ASN A 1 6.97 -23.56 -21.24
C ASN A 1 5.77 -23.77 -20.31
N ASP A 2 4.59 -23.33 -20.74
CA ASP A 2 3.34 -23.38 -19.96
C ASP A 2 2.42 -24.53 -20.38
N LEU A 3 2.89 -25.44 -21.24
CA LEU A 3 2.12 -26.59 -21.68
C LEU A 3 1.78 -27.53 -20.51
N ARG A 4 0.48 -27.83 -20.36
CA ARG A 4 -0.06 -28.79 -19.39
C ARG A 4 -0.95 -29.80 -20.10
N TRP A 5 -0.93 -31.03 -19.61
CA TRP A 5 -1.77 -32.11 -20.09
C TRP A 5 -2.89 -32.38 -19.07
N TYR A 6 -4.13 -32.41 -19.56
CA TYR A 6 -5.32 -32.74 -18.77
C TYR A 6 -5.93 -34.01 -19.32
N THR A 7 -6.20 -34.99 -18.45
CA THR A 7 -6.84 -36.22 -18.82
C THR A 7 -8.36 -36.10 -18.72
N GLY A 8 -9.04 -36.19 -19.86
CA GLY A 8 -10.50 -36.18 -19.91
C GLY A 8 -11.10 -37.45 -19.29
N LYS A 9 -12.28 -37.30 -18.70
CA LYS A 9 -13.15 -38.39 -18.22
C LYS A 9 -14.42 -38.40 -19.03
N GLN A 10 -14.89 -39.59 -19.44
CA GLN A 10 -16.15 -39.71 -20.15
C GLN A 10 -17.31 -39.55 -19.19
N ASN A 11 -18.25 -38.66 -19.54
CA ASN A 11 -19.49 -38.49 -18.79
C ASN A 11 -20.60 -39.49 -19.25
N SER A 12 -21.78 -39.45 -18.64
CA SER A 12 -22.88 -40.35 -18.94
C SER A 12 -23.52 -40.16 -20.33
N SER A 13 -23.25 -39.02 -20.99
CA SER A 13 -23.68 -38.75 -22.36
C SER A 13 -22.70 -39.19 -23.43
N GLY A 14 -21.51 -39.70 -23.01
CA GLY A 14 -20.42 -40.12 -23.89
C GLY A 14 -19.46 -39.00 -24.24
N ALA A 15 -19.62 -37.77 -23.73
CA ALA A 15 -18.66 -36.68 -23.93
C ALA A 15 -17.42 -36.84 -23.00
N TRP A 16 -16.26 -36.45 -23.51
CA TRP A 16 -15.03 -36.37 -22.72
C TRP A 16 -14.84 -34.97 -22.15
N GLU A 17 -14.66 -34.85 -20.85
CA GLU A 17 -14.61 -33.59 -20.11
C GLU A 17 -13.35 -33.51 -19.24
N ALA A 18 -12.77 -32.29 -19.14
CA ALA A 18 -11.70 -31.98 -18.20
C ALA A 18 -11.84 -30.53 -17.73
N ASP A 19 -11.59 -30.29 -16.45
CA ASP A 19 -11.49 -28.94 -15.90
C ASP A 19 -10.07 -28.43 -16.05
N ILE A 20 -9.91 -27.25 -16.66
CA ILE A 20 -8.64 -26.58 -16.81
C ILE A 20 -8.47 -25.56 -15.70
N ASP A 21 -7.64 -25.89 -14.70
CA ASP A 21 -7.37 -24.99 -13.58
C ASP A 21 -6.27 -23.98 -13.99
N ILE A 22 -6.66 -22.71 -14.13
CA ILE A 22 -5.76 -21.62 -14.53
C ILE A 22 -4.65 -21.38 -13.51
N ARG A 23 -4.78 -21.83 -12.28
CA ARG A 23 -3.68 -21.77 -11.28
C ARG A 23 -2.46 -22.59 -11.67
N ASN A 24 -2.62 -23.57 -12.56
CA ASN A 24 -1.53 -24.36 -13.11
C ASN A 24 -0.77 -23.69 -14.25
N HIS A 25 -1.27 -22.56 -14.73
CA HIS A 25 -0.72 -21.79 -15.84
C HIS A 25 -0.19 -20.43 -15.33
N LYS A 26 0.86 -19.91 -15.97
CA LYS A 26 1.59 -18.73 -15.50
C LYS A 26 1.47 -17.51 -16.39
N GLU A 27 0.54 -17.52 -17.31
CA GLU A 27 0.35 -16.42 -18.25
C GLU A 27 -1.11 -15.96 -18.27
N SER A 28 -1.35 -14.78 -18.78
CA SER A 28 -2.65 -14.26 -19.18
C SER A 28 -2.70 -14.16 -20.69
N GLY A 29 -3.88 -13.88 -21.26
CA GLY A 29 -4.06 -13.74 -22.68
C GLY A 29 -4.62 -14.99 -23.35
N GLU A 30 -4.35 -15.16 -24.64
CA GLU A 30 -4.90 -16.24 -25.44
C GLU A 30 -4.22 -17.59 -25.12
N TYR A 31 -5.06 -18.57 -24.80
CA TYR A 31 -4.67 -19.96 -24.59
C TYR A 31 -5.12 -20.82 -25.76
N VAL A 32 -4.29 -21.81 -26.13
CA VAL A 32 -4.59 -22.85 -27.11
C VAL A 32 -4.84 -24.16 -26.37
N ALA A 33 -5.93 -24.84 -26.71
CA ALA A 33 -6.29 -26.16 -26.19
C ALA A 33 -6.41 -27.16 -27.35
N ASP A 34 -5.40 -28.02 -27.48
CA ASP A 34 -5.40 -29.11 -28.47
C ASP A 34 -5.99 -30.38 -27.84
N THR A 35 -6.97 -30.95 -28.52
CA THR A 35 -7.64 -32.18 -28.09
C THR A 35 -7.02 -33.39 -28.79
N TYR A 36 -6.52 -34.32 -28.00
CA TYR A 36 -5.97 -35.57 -28.49
C TYR A 36 -6.85 -36.75 -28.06
N VAL A 37 -7.19 -37.60 -29.01
CA VAL A 37 -7.82 -38.90 -28.73
C VAL A 37 -6.74 -39.99 -28.70
N ILE A 38 -6.92 -40.97 -27.78
CA ILE A 38 -6.06 -42.14 -27.68
C ILE A 38 -6.72 -43.27 -28.40
N LEU A 39 -6.04 -43.81 -29.41
CA LEU A 39 -6.53 -44.90 -30.25
C LEU A 39 -6.26 -46.26 -29.58
N SER A 40 -6.96 -47.33 -30.07
CA SER A 40 -6.84 -48.69 -29.55
C SER A 40 -5.41 -49.29 -29.64
N ASN A 41 -4.58 -48.77 -30.53
CA ASN A 41 -3.18 -49.14 -30.65
C ASN A 41 -2.23 -48.33 -29.72
N GLY A 42 -2.78 -47.46 -28.87
CA GLY A 42 -2.03 -46.59 -27.96
C GLY A 42 -1.48 -45.31 -28.54
N SER A 43 -1.64 -45.08 -29.84
CA SER A 43 -1.23 -43.81 -30.45
C SER A 43 -2.21 -42.66 -30.12
N SER A 44 -1.72 -41.43 -30.19
CA SER A 44 -2.54 -40.23 -29.97
C SER A 44 -2.72 -39.47 -31.31
N LEU A 45 -3.93 -38.98 -31.52
CA LEU A 45 -4.28 -38.17 -32.68
C LEU A 45 -4.89 -36.86 -32.23
N CYS A 46 -4.32 -35.72 -32.70
CA CYS A 46 -4.93 -34.42 -32.50
C CYS A 46 -6.17 -34.31 -33.37
N VAL A 47 -7.32 -34.03 -32.75
CA VAL A 47 -8.61 -33.98 -33.47
C VAL A 47 -9.22 -32.60 -33.48
N ASN A 48 -8.73 -31.70 -32.63
CA ASN A 48 -9.20 -30.31 -32.58
C ASN A 48 -8.16 -29.39 -31.94
N SER A 49 -8.17 -28.13 -32.35
CA SER A 49 -7.44 -27.03 -31.70
C SER A 49 -8.42 -25.89 -31.44
N SER A 50 -8.59 -25.55 -30.17
CA SER A 50 -9.49 -24.50 -29.70
C SER A 50 -8.73 -23.41 -29.00
N ARG A 51 -9.36 -22.23 -28.83
CA ARG A 51 -8.76 -21.09 -28.17
C ARG A 51 -9.73 -20.52 -27.14
N PHE A 52 -9.17 -19.97 -26.04
CA PHE A 52 -9.93 -19.24 -25.04
C PHE A 52 -9.02 -18.15 -24.43
N GLU A 53 -9.63 -17.13 -23.83
CA GLU A 53 -8.93 -15.98 -23.28
C GLU A 53 -8.93 -16.04 -21.76
N VAL A 54 -7.80 -15.71 -21.15
CA VAL A 54 -7.63 -15.53 -19.71
C VAL A 54 -7.25 -14.08 -19.46
N SER A 55 -8.12 -13.35 -18.78
CA SER A 55 -7.93 -11.93 -18.52
C SER A 55 -6.70 -11.64 -17.65
N GLU A 56 -6.08 -10.48 -17.91
CA GLU A 56 -5.05 -9.93 -17.03
C GLU A 56 -5.59 -9.67 -15.63
N PRO A 57 -4.80 -9.92 -14.58
CA PRO A 57 -5.15 -9.48 -13.24
C PRO A 57 -5.25 -7.95 -13.17
N SER A 58 -6.27 -7.45 -12.47
CA SER A 58 -6.49 -6.01 -12.30
C SER A 58 -7.04 -5.67 -10.93
N LEU A 59 -6.86 -4.42 -10.52
CA LEU A 59 -7.42 -3.87 -9.28
C LEU A 59 -7.54 -2.34 -9.41
N GLN A 60 -8.37 -1.76 -8.56
CA GLN A 60 -8.39 -0.33 -8.29
C GLN A 60 -7.99 -0.06 -6.84
N VAL A 61 -7.52 1.17 -6.55
CA VAL A 61 -7.12 1.57 -5.21
C VAL A 61 -7.73 2.91 -4.86
N THR A 62 -8.38 2.96 -3.70
CA THR A 62 -8.77 4.21 -3.05
C THR A 62 -7.73 4.55 -1.99
N ILE A 63 -7.21 5.79 -2.05
CA ILE A 63 -6.33 6.36 -1.05
C ILE A 63 -7.18 7.25 -0.13
N GLY A 64 -7.33 6.85 1.12
CA GLY A 64 -8.10 7.56 2.13
C GLY A 64 -7.49 8.91 2.52
N GLU A 65 -8.24 9.73 3.23
CA GLU A 65 -7.75 11.01 3.73
C GLU A 65 -6.67 10.81 4.80
N TYR A 66 -5.69 11.72 4.80
CA TYR A 66 -4.66 11.73 5.83
C TYR A 66 -5.21 12.31 7.13
N ASP A 67 -5.14 11.50 8.17
CA ASP A 67 -5.42 11.96 9.54
C ASP A 67 -4.11 12.44 10.18
N ALA A 68 -4.01 13.75 10.34
CA ALA A 68 -2.82 14.38 10.93
C ALA A 68 -2.68 14.11 12.45
N GLU A 69 -3.77 13.73 13.14
CA GLU A 69 -3.76 13.43 14.56
C GLU A 69 -3.16 12.04 14.81
N SER A 70 -3.56 11.05 14.04
CA SER A 70 -3.01 9.68 14.10
C SER A 70 -1.76 9.49 13.24
N GLY A 71 -1.48 10.39 12.29
CA GLY A 71 -0.39 10.27 11.33
C GLY A 71 -0.60 9.12 10.35
N THR A 72 -1.86 8.83 9.98
CA THR A 72 -2.19 7.68 9.15
C THR A 72 -3.13 8.02 8.00
N PHE A 73 -3.15 7.14 7.00
CA PHE A 73 -4.20 7.08 5.99
C PHE A 73 -4.42 5.63 5.55
N GLU A 74 -5.65 5.31 5.16
CA GLU A 74 -6.02 3.97 4.71
C GLU A 74 -5.82 3.81 3.20
N LEU A 75 -5.39 2.63 2.78
CA LEU A 75 -5.37 2.19 1.39
C LEU A 75 -6.36 1.03 1.25
N THR A 76 -7.25 1.13 0.26
CA THR A 76 -8.24 0.09 -0.03
C THR A 76 -8.13 -0.34 -1.48
N ALA A 77 -7.73 -1.59 -1.73
CA ALA A 77 -7.84 -2.21 -3.05
C ALA A 77 -9.24 -2.81 -3.21
N HIS A 78 -9.88 -2.51 -4.33
CA HIS A 78 -11.23 -2.94 -4.69
C HIS A 78 -11.32 -3.22 -6.20
N ASP A 79 -12.48 -3.66 -6.69
CA ASP A 79 -12.70 -4.04 -8.09
C ASP A 79 -11.60 -5.00 -8.61
N ILE A 80 -11.30 -5.99 -7.76
CA ILE A 80 -10.19 -6.90 -7.97
C ILE A 80 -10.64 -8.04 -8.89
N ALA A 81 -9.98 -8.16 -10.03
CA ALA A 81 -10.12 -9.28 -10.93
C ALA A 81 -8.82 -10.08 -10.99
N SER A 82 -8.89 -11.39 -10.76
CA SER A 82 -7.77 -12.31 -10.89
C SER A 82 -8.32 -13.71 -11.19
N PRO A 83 -8.22 -14.18 -12.45
CA PRO A 83 -8.76 -15.49 -12.85
C PRO A 83 -8.25 -16.67 -12.03
N SER A 84 -6.99 -16.62 -11.60
CA SER A 84 -6.39 -17.66 -10.75
C SER A 84 -6.55 -17.42 -9.24
N GLY A 85 -7.36 -16.42 -8.84
CA GLY A 85 -7.49 -15.97 -7.47
C GLY A 85 -6.38 -15.00 -7.04
N VAL A 86 -6.46 -14.52 -5.80
CA VAL A 86 -5.52 -13.56 -5.21
C VAL A 86 -4.71 -14.24 -4.13
N SER A 87 -3.38 -14.26 -4.28
CA SER A 87 -2.45 -14.72 -3.24
C SER A 87 -2.11 -13.62 -2.25
N GLY A 88 -2.08 -12.35 -2.71
CA GLY A 88 -1.81 -11.22 -1.84
C GLY A 88 -1.83 -9.89 -2.59
N ILE A 89 -1.98 -8.82 -1.82
CA ILE A 89 -1.85 -7.44 -2.31
C ILE A 89 -0.92 -6.70 -1.37
N ARG A 90 0.02 -5.93 -1.96
CA ARG A 90 1.00 -5.13 -1.24
C ARG A 90 1.04 -3.71 -1.79
N PHE A 91 1.24 -2.76 -0.90
CA PHE A 91 1.38 -1.36 -1.26
C PHE A 91 2.79 -0.88 -0.90
N PRO A 92 3.71 -0.69 -1.86
CA PRO A 92 4.89 0.12 -1.64
C PRO A 92 4.48 1.61 -1.59
N VAL A 93 4.89 2.28 -0.54
CA VAL A 93 4.63 3.69 -0.29
C VAL A 93 5.94 4.38 0.05
N TRP A 94 6.17 5.58 -0.48
CA TRP A 94 7.36 6.38 -0.19
C TRP A 94 7.08 7.86 -0.31
N GLU A 95 7.86 8.66 0.40
CA GLU A 95 7.86 10.11 0.23
C GLU A 95 8.62 10.48 -1.06
N SER A 96 8.05 11.36 -1.89
CA SER A 96 8.43 11.60 -3.28
C SER A 96 9.86 12.12 -3.49
N SER A 97 10.43 12.80 -2.49
CA SER A 97 11.80 13.35 -2.60
C SER A 97 12.90 12.31 -2.40
N ASP A 98 12.58 11.14 -1.78
CA ASP A 98 13.56 10.12 -1.46
C ASP A 98 12.93 8.72 -1.37
N GLN A 99 12.70 8.12 -2.52
CA GLN A 99 12.19 6.75 -2.60
C GLN A 99 13.13 5.74 -1.91
N GLY A 100 14.44 5.91 -2.09
CA GLY A 100 15.43 4.91 -1.65
C GLY A 100 15.45 4.67 -0.16
N SER A 101 15.27 5.72 0.66
CA SER A 101 15.30 5.61 2.13
C SER A 101 13.94 5.66 2.79
N SER A 102 12.87 6.04 2.07
CA SER A 102 11.54 6.19 2.63
C SER A 102 10.54 5.12 2.22
N ILE A 103 10.90 4.23 1.28
CA ILE A 103 9.97 3.19 0.82
C ILE A 103 9.68 2.18 1.93
N TYR A 104 8.37 1.92 2.13
CA TYR A 104 7.89 0.88 3.01
C TYR A 104 6.78 0.08 2.33
N TRP A 105 6.79 -1.24 2.51
CA TRP A 105 5.84 -2.15 1.91
C TRP A 105 4.76 -2.56 2.91
N TYR A 106 3.51 -2.25 2.61
CA TYR A 106 2.36 -2.59 3.43
C TYR A 106 1.66 -3.82 2.86
N ASP A 107 1.58 -4.90 3.63
CA ASP A 107 0.79 -6.07 3.27
C ASP A 107 -0.69 -5.77 3.56
N ALA A 108 -1.54 -5.89 2.54
CA ALA A 108 -2.96 -5.65 2.68
C ALA A 108 -3.69 -6.88 3.26
N LYS A 109 -4.66 -6.63 4.11
CA LYS A 109 -5.51 -7.67 4.71
C LYS A 109 -6.84 -7.75 3.98
N ARG A 110 -7.23 -8.96 3.59
CA ARG A 110 -8.55 -9.21 2.99
C ARG A 110 -9.64 -8.93 4.00
N GLN A 111 -10.69 -8.22 3.56
CA GLN A 111 -11.89 -7.92 4.33
C GLN A 111 -13.02 -8.90 3.95
N GLU A 112 -14.11 -8.90 4.75
CA GLU A 112 -15.28 -9.74 4.50
C GLU A 112 -16.00 -9.38 3.19
N ASP A 113 -15.97 -8.11 2.80
CA ASP A 113 -16.54 -7.59 1.55
C ASP A 113 -15.69 -7.89 0.30
N GLY A 114 -14.56 -8.58 0.47
CA GLY A 114 -13.65 -8.93 -0.61
C GLY A 114 -12.61 -7.87 -0.96
N THR A 115 -12.66 -6.68 -0.37
CA THR A 115 -11.62 -5.66 -0.49
C THR A 115 -10.35 -6.04 0.28
N TYR A 116 -9.25 -5.34 0.01
CA TYR A 116 -8.00 -5.50 0.75
C TYR A 116 -7.55 -4.15 1.28
N LYS A 117 -7.27 -4.07 2.58
CA LYS A 117 -6.93 -2.83 3.27
C LYS A 117 -5.57 -2.88 3.93
N ALA A 118 -4.90 -1.73 3.91
CA ALA A 118 -3.70 -1.46 4.70
C ALA A 118 -3.76 -0.04 5.25
N VAL A 119 -3.10 0.19 6.39
CA VAL A 119 -2.98 1.52 7.00
C VAL A 119 -1.53 1.97 6.89
N VAL A 120 -1.32 3.06 6.16
CA VAL A 120 -0.03 3.74 6.09
C VAL A 120 0.14 4.56 7.36
N ASN A 121 1.33 4.49 7.95
CA ASN A 121 1.68 5.29 9.12
C ASN A 121 2.99 6.04 8.84
N VAL A 122 3.00 7.34 9.02
CA VAL A 122 4.16 8.20 8.76
C VAL A 122 5.39 7.84 9.61
N LYS A 123 5.19 7.13 10.73
CA LYS A 123 6.27 6.56 11.52
C LYS A 123 7.20 5.65 10.71
N ASN A 124 6.61 4.84 9.81
CA ASN A 124 7.39 3.94 8.94
C ASN A 124 8.20 4.68 7.88
N HIS A 125 7.92 5.97 7.69
CA HIS A 125 8.58 6.87 6.75
C HIS A 125 9.37 7.97 7.48
N GLN A 126 9.86 7.69 8.70
CA GLN A 126 10.68 8.62 9.49
C GLN A 126 9.98 9.96 9.80
N TYR A 127 8.63 9.94 9.90
CA TYR A 127 7.79 11.13 10.12
C TYR A 127 8.00 12.23 9.06
N ARG A 128 8.36 11.88 7.84
CA ARG A 128 8.50 12.86 6.75
C ARG A 128 7.17 13.45 6.37
N LYS A 129 7.15 14.74 6.08
CA LYS A 129 6.05 15.46 5.43
C LYS A 129 6.29 15.55 3.93
N GLY A 130 5.24 15.72 3.15
CA GLY A 130 5.33 15.88 1.70
C GLY A 130 4.38 14.95 0.96
N THR A 131 4.59 14.83 -0.33
CA THR A 131 3.77 13.99 -1.19
C THR A 131 4.21 12.53 -1.10
N TYR A 132 3.33 11.67 -0.65
CA TYR A 132 3.53 10.22 -0.61
C TYR A 132 3.01 9.60 -1.90
N LYS A 133 3.88 8.85 -2.56
CA LYS A 133 3.56 8.04 -3.72
C LYS A 133 3.07 6.67 -3.28
N VAL A 134 2.00 6.19 -3.88
CA VAL A 134 1.38 4.90 -3.59
C VAL A 134 1.31 4.08 -4.86
N HIS A 135 1.92 2.91 -4.84
CA HIS A 135 1.68 1.87 -5.84
C HIS A 135 0.96 0.69 -5.20
N ALA A 136 0.38 -0.17 -6.02
CA ALA A 136 -0.20 -1.43 -5.59
C ALA A 136 0.32 -2.58 -6.46
N TYR A 137 0.57 -3.71 -5.82
CA TYR A 137 0.96 -4.96 -6.48
C TYR A 137 0.03 -6.08 -6.03
N LEU A 138 -0.66 -6.67 -7.00
CA LEU A 138 -1.46 -7.87 -6.82
C LEU A 138 -0.63 -9.07 -7.26
N THR A 139 -0.52 -10.07 -6.40
CA THR A 139 0.03 -11.39 -6.74
C THR A 139 -1.15 -12.35 -6.92
N SER A 140 -1.29 -12.87 -8.13
CA SER A 140 -2.32 -13.84 -8.48
C SER A 140 -2.04 -15.23 -7.92
N GLY A 141 -3.03 -16.12 -7.88
CA GLY A 141 -2.90 -17.49 -7.41
C GLY A 141 -1.89 -18.33 -8.19
N ASN A 142 -1.65 -18.01 -9.46
CA ASN A 142 -0.63 -18.63 -10.32
C ASN A 142 0.73 -17.91 -10.28
N GLY A 143 0.89 -16.85 -9.46
CA GLY A 143 2.14 -16.12 -9.28
C GLY A 143 2.35 -14.96 -10.27
N ILE A 144 1.39 -14.64 -11.15
CA ILE A 144 1.44 -13.44 -11.98
C ILE A 144 1.37 -12.21 -11.08
N LEU A 145 2.23 -11.23 -11.37
CA LEU A 145 2.29 -9.96 -10.65
C LEU A 145 1.72 -8.84 -11.52
N ALA A 146 0.64 -8.22 -11.05
CA ALA A 146 0.08 -7.01 -11.65
C ALA A 146 0.38 -5.79 -10.76
N GLY A 147 1.02 -4.77 -11.33
CA GLY A 147 1.38 -3.54 -10.63
C GLY A 147 0.68 -2.33 -11.22
N ILE A 148 0.18 -1.44 -10.37
CA ILE A 148 -0.38 -0.15 -10.78
C ILE A 148 0.19 1.01 -9.98
N VAL A 149 0.22 2.20 -10.58
CA VAL A 149 0.40 3.46 -9.87
C VAL A 149 -0.97 3.85 -9.32
N ALA A 150 -1.14 3.81 -8.00
CA ALA A 150 -2.42 4.08 -7.36
C ALA A 150 -2.70 5.59 -7.22
N GLY A 151 -1.66 6.40 -7.01
CA GLY A 151 -1.76 7.85 -6.87
C GLY A 151 -0.89 8.40 -5.75
N ASP A 152 -1.28 9.55 -5.27
CA ASP A 152 -0.53 10.34 -4.30
C ASP A 152 -1.39 10.70 -3.09
N ARG A 153 -0.73 10.89 -1.92
CA ARG A 153 -1.34 11.49 -0.73
C ARG A 153 -0.42 12.55 -0.16
N GLU A 154 -0.95 13.75 0.06
CA GLU A 154 -0.23 14.80 0.77
C GLU A 154 -0.27 14.54 2.28
N VAL A 155 0.91 14.55 2.90
CA VAL A 155 1.10 14.38 4.33
C VAL A 155 1.62 15.68 4.91
N THR A 156 0.84 16.29 5.78
CA THR A 156 1.17 17.53 6.45
C THR A 156 1.41 17.28 7.95
N MET A 157 2.14 18.17 8.60
CA MET A 157 2.22 18.17 10.05
C MET A 157 1.38 19.31 10.59
N ALA A 158 0.56 19.01 11.59
CA ALA A 158 -0.16 20.05 12.32
C ALA A 158 0.85 20.98 12.99
N GLN A 159 0.58 22.29 12.90
CA GLN A 159 1.35 23.28 13.65
C GLN A 159 0.90 23.27 15.12
N ALA A 160 1.86 23.40 16.04
CA ALA A 160 1.55 23.54 17.44
C ALA A 160 0.79 24.85 17.71
N ASN A 161 -0.20 24.77 18.58
CA ASN A 161 -0.81 25.96 19.18
C ASN A 161 0.14 26.49 20.25
N VAL A 162 0.64 27.70 20.06
CA VAL A 162 1.63 28.31 20.93
C VAL A 162 1.03 29.47 21.69
N GLU A 163 1.28 29.51 22.98
CA GLU A 163 0.97 30.64 23.85
C GLU A 163 2.27 31.15 24.51
N ILE A 164 2.52 32.46 24.43
CA ILE A 164 3.66 33.13 25.05
C ILE A 164 3.13 34.19 26.01
N LYS A 165 3.48 34.06 27.28
CA LYS A 165 3.09 35.01 28.35
C LYS A 165 4.28 35.62 29.04
N ASP A 166 4.28 36.95 29.20
CA ASP A 166 5.19 37.64 30.11
C ASP A 166 4.75 37.37 31.57
N LEU A 167 5.56 36.62 32.31
CA LEU A 167 5.21 36.14 33.63
C LEU A 167 5.02 37.24 34.69
N ALA A 168 5.69 38.37 34.55
CA ALA A 168 5.71 39.42 35.56
C ALA A 168 5.30 40.80 35.01
N GLY A 169 4.95 40.90 33.69
CA GLY A 169 4.69 42.17 33.03
C GLY A 169 5.93 43.08 32.94
N THR A 170 7.13 42.53 33.12
CA THR A 170 8.40 43.27 33.17
C THR A 170 9.30 42.98 31.95
N GLN A 171 8.83 42.11 31.03
CA GLN A 171 9.57 41.63 29.88
C GLN A 171 10.89 40.89 30.18
N LYS A 172 11.09 40.47 31.45
CA LYS A 172 12.29 39.73 31.89
C LYS A 172 12.20 38.24 31.63
N THR A 173 10.99 37.68 31.77
CA THR A 173 10.77 36.24 31.67
C THR A 173 9.47 35.96 30.97
N TYR A 174 9.53 35.18 29.91
CA TYR A 174 8.38 34.72 29.15
C TYR A 174 8.15 33.24 29.41
N HIS A 175 6.89 32.87 29.61
CA HIS A 175 6.45 31.49 29.62
C HIS A 175 5.98 31.11 28.21
N TYR A 176 6.53 30.02 27.68
CA TYR A 176 6.18 29.46 26.39
C TYR A 176 5.46 28.15 26.59
N SER A 177 4.27 27.96 26.04
CA SER A 177 3.58 26.68 26.00
C SER A 177 3.18 26.33 24.58
N ALA A 178 3.33 25.04 24.22
CA ALA A 178 2.94 24.49 22.93
C ALA A 178 2.03 23.28 23.14
N ARG A 179 0.92 23.22 22.37
CA ARG A 179 -0.04 22.11 22.40
C ARG A 179 -0.34 21.65 20.98
N ASN A 180 -0.92 20.46 20.85
CA ASN A 180 -1.43 19.94 19.56
C ASN A 180 -0.37 19.99 18.45
N TYR A 181 0.86 19.60 18.76
CA TYR A 181 1.96 19.61 17.80
C TYR A 181 1.89 18.44 16.80
N GLY A 182 0.75 17.71 16.71
CA GLY A 182 0.39 16.78 15.64
C GLY A 182 1.44 15.73 15.28
N VAL A 183 2.42 15.50 16.16
CA VAL A 183 3.49 14.53 15.94
C VAL A 183 3.33 13.40 16.93
N LEU A 184 2.86 12.29 16.42
CA LEU A 184 2.75 11.06 17.20
C LEU A 184 4.13 10.57 17.64
N GLY A 185 4.21 10.21 18.93
CA GLY A 185 5.44 9.68 19.49
C GLY A 185 6.47 10.74 19.84
N ALA A 186 6.07 12.02 19.97
CA ALA A 186 6.95 13.04 20.54
C ALA A 186 7.34 12.67 21.96
N THR A 187 8.64 12.55 22.24
CA THR A 187 9.20 12.23 23.56
C THR A 187 9.77 13.45 24.28
N GLY A 188 9.73 14.62 23.63
CA GLY A 188 10.24 15.86 24.20
C GLY A 188 10.06 17.03 23.24
N CYS A 189 10.24 18.23 23.78
CA CYS A 189 10.15 19.47 23.03
C CYS A 189 11.38 20.34 23.29
N ARG A 190 11.87 21.01 22.25
CA ARG A 190 12.91 22.04 22.34
C ARG A 190 12.41 23.31 21.68
N ILE A 191 12.68 24.43 22.31
CA ILE A 191 12.31 25.76 21.81
C ILE A 191 13.59 26.51 21.49
N ALA A 192 13.73 26.92 20.23
CA ALA A 192 14.82 27.78 19.80
C ALA A 192 14.38 29.23 19.84
N VAL A 193 15.15 30.09 20.48
CA VAL A 193 14.85 31.53 20.61
C VAL A 193 16.05 32.34 20.18
N TRP A 194 15.84 33.35 19.36
CA TRP A 194 16.87 34.28 18.88
C TRP A 194 16.29 35.65 18.60
N GLY A 195 17.14 36.69 18.61
CA GLY A 195 16.77 38.02 18.19
C GLY A 195 16.70 38.14 16.65
N LYS A 196 15.54 38.57 16.11
CA LYS A 196 15.34 38.67 14.66
C LYS A 196 16.28 39.64 13.98
N LYS A 197 16.73 40.69 14.67
CA LYS A 197 17.53 41.80 14.11
C LYS A 197 18.84 41.33 13.48
N ASP A 198 19.58 40.48 14.18
CA ASP A 198 20.94 40.07 13.79
C ASP A 198 21.03 38.58 13.43
N GLY A 199 19.90 38.00 12.97
CA GLY A 199 19.80 36.58 12.64
C GLY A 199 19.89 35.68 13.87
N GLN A 200 20.52 34.51 13.73
CA GLN A 200 20.57 33.51 14.81
C GLN A 200 21.87 33.60 15.64
N ASN A 201 22.54 34.76 15.69
CA ASN A 201 23.82 34.91 16.39
C ASN A 201 23.69 34.76 17.92
N ASP A 202 22.51 35.02 18.49
CA ASP A 202 22.19 34.87 19.92
C ASP A 202 21.27 33.67 20.21
N LEU A 203 21.21 32.69 19.29
CA LEU A 203 20.34 31.50 19.41
C LEU A 203 20.58 30.77 20.74
N ARG A 204 19.47 30.52 21.46
CA ARG A 204 19.43 29.68 22.66
C ARG A 204 18.36 28.62 22.53
N TRP A 205 18.69 27.42 23.00
CA TRP A 205 17.78 26.30 23.08
C TRP A 205 17.25 26.10 24.50
N TYR A 206 15.95 25.98 24.62
CA TYR A 206 15.26 25.68 25.87
C TYR A 206 14.60 24.32 25.77
N THR A 207 14.72 23.49 26.80
CA THR A 207 14.05 22.19 26.85
C THR A 207 12.68 22.37 27.50
N GLY A 208 11.64 22.04 26.75
CA GLY A 208 10.28 22.00 27.28
C GLY A 208 10.09 20.82 28.24
N LYS A 209 9.23 21.00 29.22
CA LYS A 209 8.77 19.93 30.13
C LYS A 209 7.26 19.78 29.93
N GLN A 210 6.82 18.57 29.75
CA GLN A 210 5.39 18.29 29.68
C GLN A 210 4.74 18.55 31.05
N ASN A 211 3.65 19.34 31.04
CA ASN A 211 2.86 19.57 32.23
C ASN A 211 1.75 18.51 32.36
N SER A 212 0.98 18.58 33.47
CA SER A 212 -0.11 17.65 33.76
C SER A 212 -1.29 17.71 32.78
N SER A 213 -1.39 18.76 31.96
CA SER A 213 -2.40 18.90 30.87
C SER A 213 -1.89 18.52 29.49
N GLY A 214 -0.68 17.95 29.40
CA GLY A 214 -0.10 17.49 28.15
C GLY A 214 0.56 18.58 27.29
N ALA A 215 0.75 19.81 27.82
CA ALA A 215 1.46 20.89 27.14
C ALA A 215 2.94 20.92 27.52
#